data_57d1a84ca3d058e8c7fe012486ba998f
#
_entry.id   57d1a84ca3d058e8c7fe012486ba998f
#
_cell.length_a   1.000
_cell.length_b   1.000
_cell.length_c   1.000
_cell.angle_alpha   90.00
_cell.angle_beta   90.00
_cell.angle_gamma   90.00
#
_symmetry.space_group_name_H-M   'P 1'
#
loop_
_entity.id
_entity.type
_entity.pdbx_description
1 polymer ?
#
loop_
_entity_poly.entity_id
_entity_poly.type
_entity_poly.pdbx_seq_one_letter_code
_entity_poly.pdbx_strand_id
1 'polypeptide(L)'
;MNGLSVFRLLLASALVVVVMSACSPSKDQPTVTLRILHTSDVHGKLTGYNYFSARNDGQPGFVHAAAVIAKARAEQPNNLLIDNGDLIQGDPFADWAMEVAKQANHPIIEALNSLNYDVANLGNHEFNYGLERLYEAYRTATFAVISSNVSLRNQAPQQLRELLQPWVMLPRELLDSAGNRQLLNIAVIGVVPPQIMLWDANLLVDRVDVSAMVAATEKSIAEARQAGADIIVVAAHTGLPRANESAVSDEQVVDQIAQLDHVDAIVFGHQHQVFPGANSYPHTPAADDQRGTIHGVPAVSPGYAGSHVGQIDLILQRDHQTGWQVVDFAVVALKSDVEHADQALLEQLHDAHTGTQHYVQQAVGVTQQQLSYATARLEPSSGVQFVQRAQLWYAEQRMHIPEAYQHLPILSAAAPFDAAADALEAFTEIAPGQVSLGQIADLYRYPNSLDMVKLTSQQLIDWLEASASAFVSDGDPELRWSWVNKAIPHYNFDTILGLNYRIDPQQPVGKRIQNLSFQGQSLRNDQEFLVLVNSYRASGGGNMPHLHAGHIILQSPDQLPDILRWYLTSFDASGYPHQVDLHWSLCHQSDC
;
A
#
# COMPACT_ATOMS: atom_id res chain seq x y z
N MET A 1 -54.86 76.46 -41.17
CA MET A 1 -53.46 76.82 -40.97
C MET A 1 -52.79 75.60 -40.28
N ASN A 2 -51.91 74.93 -41.01
CA ASN A 2 -50.80 74.07 -40.64
C ASN A 2 -51.04 72.93 -39.59
N GLY A 3 -51.07 71.71 -39.86
CA GLY A 3 -50.65 70.72 -40.73
C GLY A 3 -49.24 70.18 -40.50
N LEU A 4 -48.94 69.13 -39.66
CA LEU A 4 -47.72 68.36 -39.79
C LEU A 4 -48.01 66.87 -39.52
N SER A 5 -47.89 66.09 -40.58
CA SER A 5 -47.89 64.65 -40.57
C SER A 5 -46.60 64.12 -39.94
N VAL A 6 -46.73 63.18 -39.03
CA VAL A 6 -45.57 62.38 -38.51
C VAL A 6 -45.70 60.95 -39.03
N PHE A 7 -44.75 60.54 -39.90
CA PHE A 7 -44.54 59.20 -40.40
C PHE A 7 -43.96 58.32 -39.27
N ARG A 8 -44.66 57.26 -38.88
CA ARG A 8 -44.11 56.22 -38.01
C ARG A 8 -43.54 55.09 -38.89
N LEU A 9 -42.20 54.92 -38.88
CA LEU A 9 -41.49 53.75 -39.37
C LEU A 9 -41.63 52.67 -38.34
N LEU A 10 -42.27 51.56 -38.70
CA LEU A 10 -42.24 50.30 -37.95
C LEU A 10 -41.02 49.47 -38.42
N LEU A 11 -39.97 49.36 -37.59
CA LEU A 11 -38.90 48.36 -37.73
C LEU A 11 -39.39 47.02 -37.15
N ALA A 12 -39.59 46.01 -37.98
CA ALA A 12 -39.83 44.65 -37.57
C ALA A 12 -38.49 43.99 -37.34
N SER A 13 -38.10 43.81 -36.07
CA SER A 13 -36.94 42.99 -35.69
C SER A 13 -37.33 41.52 -35.70
N ALA A 14 -36.86 40.75 -36.70
CA ALA A 14 -36.97 39.30 -36.72
C ALA A 14 -35.97 38.71 -35.73
N LEU A 15 -36.44 38.19 -34.60
CA LEU A 15 -35.67 37.44 -33.63
C LEU A 15 -35.51 36.01 -34.18
N VAL A 16 -34.32 35.67 -34.71
CA VAL A 16 -33.99 34.30 -35.07
C VAL A 16 -33.62 33.56 -33.79
N VAL A 17 -34.55 32.77 -33.26
CA VAL A 17 -34.29 31.82 -32.17
C VAL A 17 -33.63 30.60 -32.78
N VAL A 18 -32.31 30.50 -32.66
CA VAL A 18 -31.58 29.25 -32.92
C VAL A 18 -31.91 28.30 -31.78
N VAL A 19 -32.83 27.37 -32.00
CA VAL A 19 -33.07 26.23 -31.10
C VAL A 19 -31.91 25.28 -31.31
N MET A 20 -30.89 25.32 -30.43
CA MET A 20 -29.95 24.21 -30.31
C MET A 20 -30.73 23.03 -29.74
N SER A 21 -31.16 22.12 -30.60
CA SER A 21 -31.62 20.80 -30.17
C SER A 21 -30.41 20.07 -29.60
N ALA A 22 -30.30 20.07 -28.27
CA ALA A 22 -29.49 19.07 -27.59
C ALA A 22 -30.11 17.71 -27.92
N CYS A 23 -29.48 16.93 -28.83
CA CYS A 23 -29.83 15.54 -29.02
C CYS A 23 -29.51 14.79 -27.72
N SER A 24 -30.51 14.55 -26.90
CA SER A 24 -30.44 13.54 -25.88
C SER A 24 -30.23 12.17 -26.59
N PRO A 25 -29.33 11.31 -26.13
CA PRO A 25 -29.16 9.99 -26.73
C PRO A 25 -30.50 9.26 -26.76
N SER A 26 -30.82 8.66 -27.91
CA SER A 26 -32.10 7.97 -28.09
C SER A 26 -32.05 6.68 -27.24
N LYS A 27 -33.07 6.43 -26.42
CA LYS A 27 -33.19 5.23 -25.56
C LYS A 27 -33.22 3.89 -26.35
N ASP A 28 -33.26 3.92 -27.67
CA ASP A 28 -33.42 2.76 -28.54
C ASP A 28 -32.10 2.31 -29.22
N GLN A 29 -30.97 2.95 -28.95
CA GLN A 29 -29.68 2.50 -29.52
C GLN A 29 -29.10 1.34 -28.67
N PRO A 30 -28.55 0.28 -29.32
CA PRO A 30 -27.89 -0.79 -28.59
C PRO A 30 -26.75 -0.28 -27.72
N THR A 31 -26.64 -0.82 -26.51
CA THR A 31 -25.58 -0.51 -25.56
C THR A 31 -24.62 -1.68 -25.46
N VAL A 32 -23.37 -1.39 -25.11
CA VAL A 32 -22.35 -2.39 -24.74
C VAL A 32 -22.11 -2.29 -23.25
N THR A 33 -22.19 -3.40 -22.53
CA THR A 33 -21.73 -3.48 -21.15
C THR A 33 -20.31 -3.99 -21.13
N LEU A 34 -19.37 -3.19 -20.60
CA LEU A 34 -17.98 -3.58 -20.33
C LEU A 34 -17.81 -3.76 -18.83
N ARG A 35 -17.50 -4.99 -18.38
CA ARG A 35 -17.17 -5.30 -16.99
C ARG A 35 -15.66 -5.20 -16.78
N ILE A 36 -15.22 -4.33 -15.88
CA ILE A 36 -13.85 -4.24 -15.40
C ILE A 36 -13.77 -4.95 -14.06
N LEU A 37 -12.97 -6.01 -13.99
CA LEU A 37 -12.65 -6.74 -12.76
C LEU A 37 -11.24 -6.36 -12.30
N HIS A 38 -11.05 -6.30 -11.00
CA HIS A 38 -9.83 -5.72 -10.45
C HIS A 38 -9.41 -6.39 -9.15
N THR A 39 -8.11 -6.73 -9.06
CA THR A 39 -7.41 -7.11 -7.82
C THR A 39 -6.30 -6.10 -7.53
N SER A 40 -5.94 -5.93 -6.27
CA SER A 40 -4.86 -5.09 -5.80
C SER A 40 -4.35 -5.59 -4.45
N ASP A 41 -3.12 -5.24 -4.10
CA ASP A 41 -2.57 -5.45 -2.76
C ASP A 41 -2.73 -6.91 -2.29
N VAL A 42 -2.49 -7.88 -3.19
CA VAL A 42 -2.57 -9.31 -2.86
C VAL A 42 -1.47 -9.72 -1.90
N HIS A 43 -0.29 -9.05 -1.97
CA HIS A 43 0.85 -9.25 -1.07
C HIS A 43 1.28 -10.71 -0.92
N GLY A 44 1.25 -11.48 -2.01
CA GLY A 44 1.61 -12.90 -1.99
C GLY A 44 0.66 -13.81 -1.22
N LYS A 45 -0.46 -13.31 -0.72
CA LYS A 45 -1.48 -14.09 0.00
C LYS A 45 -2.31 -14.94 -0.98
N LEU A 46 -1.68 -15.97 -1.54
CA LEU A 46 -2.31 -16.81 -2.59
C LEU A 46 -3.36 -17.74 -2.03
N THR A 47 -3.11 -18.32 -0.85
CA THR A 47 -4.02 -19.26 -0.19
C THR A 47 -4.60 -18.64 1.08
N GLY A 48 -5.64 -19.26 1.66
CA GLY A 48 -6.14 -18.89 2.99
C GLY A 48 -5.27 -19.40 4.15
N TYR A 49 -4.07 -19.93 3.86
CA TYR A 49 -3.17 -20.46 4.87
C TYR A 49 -2.28 -19.35 5.43
N ASN A 50 -2.15 -19.31 6.73
CA ASN A 50 -1.22 -18.41 7.43
C ASN A 50 0.09 -19.14 7.69
N TYR A 51 1.14 -18.80 6.93
CA TYR A 51 2.46 -19.45 7.03
C TYR A 51 3.20 -19.10 8.34
N PHE A 52 2.87 -17.98 8.99
CA PHE A 52 3.47 -17.60 10.27
C PHE A 52 2.94 -18.48 11.40
N SER A 53 1.63 -18.65 11.48
CA SER A 53 0.98 -19.48 12.51
C SER A 53 0.84 -20.95 12.11
N ALA A 54 1.27 -21.32 10.89
CA ALA A 54 1.19 -22.66 10.30
C ALA A 54 -0.22 -23.28 10.33
N ARG A 55 -1.25 -22.49 10.06
CA ARG A 55 -2.67 -22.93 10.06
C ARG A 55 -3.54 -22.09 9.12
N ASN A 56 -4.71 -22.62 8.80
CA ASN A 56 -5.77 -21.79 8.24
C ASN A 56 -6.34 -20.89 9.35
N ASP A 57 -6.41 -19.59 9.10
CA ASP A 57 -6.88 -18.57 10.05
C ASP A 57 -8.27 -18.01 9.70
N GLY A 58 -8.93 -18.62 8.71
CA GLY A 58 -10.25 -18.19 8.24
C GLY A 58 -10.23 -16.90 7.42
N GLN A 59 -9.04 -16.44 7.01
CA GLN A 59 -8.91 -15.30 6.13
C GLN A 59 -8.88 -15.74 4.67
N PRO A 60 -9.41 -14.92 3.75
CA PRO A 60 -9.31 -15.21 2.33
C PRO A 60 -7.88 -15.14 1.82
N GLY A 61 -7.67 -15.65 0.61
CA GLY A 61 -6.48 -15.47 -0.19
C GLY A 61 -6.91 -15.33 -1.65
N PHE A 62 -5.95 -15.16 -2.54
CA PHE A 62 -6.20 -14.94 -3.97
C PHE A 62 -7.03 -16.07 -4.63
N VAL A 63 -6.92 -17.32 -4.17
CA VAL A 63 -7.74 -18.44 -4.66
C VAL A 63 -9.24 -18.23 -4.43
N HIS A 64 -9.64 -17.49 -3.40
CA HIS A 64 -11.03 -17.12 -3.13
C HIS A 64 -11.49 -15.97 -4.03
N ALA A 65 -10.62 -14.97 -4.26
CA ALA A 65 -10.86 -13.92 -5.25
C ALA A 65 -10.99 -14.52 -6.67
N ALA A 66 -10.18 -15.52 -7.02
CA ALA A 66 -10.27 -16.23 -8.30
C ALA A 66 -11.64 -16.89 -8.53
N ALA A 67 -12.25 -17.47 -7.50
CA ALA A 67 -13.60 -18.02 -7.59
C ALA A 67 -14.64 -16.91 -7.87
N VAL A 68 -14.50 -15.73 -7.24
CA VAL A 68 -15.36 -14.56 -7.51
C VAL A 68 -15.16 -14.07 -8.95
N ILE A 69 -13.92 -13.98 -9.43
CA ILE A 69 -13.58 -13.58 -10.81
C ILE A 69 -14.22 -14.55 -11.81
N ALA A 70 -14.08 -15.87 -11.60
CA ALA A 70 -14.66 -16.89 -12.47
C ALA A 70 -16.19 -16.74 -12.59
N LYS A 71 -16.88 -16.52 -11.47
CA LYS A 71 -18.33 -16.28 -11.44
C LYS A 71 -18.69 -14.99 -12.18
N ALA A 72 -18.01 -13.87 -11.88
CA ALA A 72 -18.29 -12.59 -12.49
C ALA A 72 -18.07 -12.60 -14.02
N ARG A 73 -17.05 -13.32 -14.51
CA ARG A 73 -16.80 -13.52 -15.94
C ARG A 73 -17.88 -14.37 -16.64
N ALA A 74 -18.38 -15.38 -15.94
CA ALA A 74 -19.48 -16.21 -16.48
C ALA A 74 -20.79 -15.42 -16.64
N GLU A 75 -21.02 -14.40 -15.78
CA GLU A 75 -22.19 -13.53 -15.85
C GLU A 75 -22.08 -12.47 -16.96
N GLN A 76 -20.85 -11.97 -17.23
CA GLN A 76 -20.60 -10.95 -18.25
C GLN A 76 -19.36 -11.29 -19.09
N PRO A 77 -19.56 -11.80 -20.33
CA PRO A 77 -18.45 -12.19 -21.21
C PRO A 77 -17.61 -10.99 -21.73
N ASN A 78 -18.22 -9.80 -21.83
CA ASN A 78 -17.50 -8.59 -22.16
C ASN A 78 -16.75 -8.08 -20.91
N ASN A 79 -15.58 -8.61 -20.64
CA ASN A 79 -14.85 -8.24 -19.44
C ASN A 79 -13.36 -7.94 -19.68
N LEU A 80 -12.77 -7.26 -18.73
CA LEU A 80 -11.35 -6.93 -18.60
C LEU A 80 -10.93 -7.25 -17.17
N LEU A 81 -9.75 -7.86 -16.98
CA LEU A 81 -9.22 -8.19 -15.66
C LEU A 81 -7.87 -7.52 -15.46
N ILE A 82 -7.78 -6.69 -14.41
CA ILE A 82 -6.61 -5.88 -14.08
C ILE A 82 -6.11 -6.24 -12.68
N ASP A 83 -4.80 -6.40 -12.53
CA ASP A 83 -4.12 -6.32 -11.22
C ASP A 83 -3.50 -4.94 -11.08
N ASN A 84 -3.58 -4.35 -9.88
CA ASN A 84 -3.11 -2.99 -9.64
C ASN A 84 -1.85 -2.93 -8.77
N GLY A 85 -1.10 -4.02 -8.70
CA GLY A 85 0.20 -4.05 -8.01
C GLY A 85 0.13 -4.41 -6.54
N ASP A 86 1.29 -4.36 -5.90
CA ASP A 86 1.57 -4.92 -4.57
C ASP A 86 1.22 -6.42 -4.51
N LEU A 87 1.73 -7.12 -5.51
CA LEU A 87 1.41 -8.53 -5.76
C LEU A 87 2.46 -9.48 -5.19
N ILE A 88 3.77 -9.17 -5.42
CA ILE A 88 4.87 -10.14 -5.26
C ILE A 88 5.64 -10.03 -3.94
N GLN A 89 5.17 -9.24 -2.98
CA GLN A 89 5.81 -9.04 -1.68
C GLN A 89 4.76 -9.06 -0.55
N GLY A 90 5.12 -9.56 0.64
CA GLY A 90 4.34 -9.46 1.89
C GLY A 90 4.15 -10.77 2.62
N ASP A 91 3.56 -11.79 2.01
CA ASP A 91 3.41 -13.12 2.59
C ASP A 91 4.67 -13.97 2.35
N PRO A 92 5.06 -14.88 3.24
CA PRO A 92 6.18 -15.82 3.02
C PRO A 92 6.09 -16.62 1.71
N PHE A 93 4.89 -16.77 1.14
CA PHE A 93 4.73 -17.35 -0.18
C PHE A 93 5.43 -16.51 -1.25
N ALA A 94 5.33 -15.18 -1.17
CA ALA A 94 6.02 -14.28 -2.09
C ALA A 94 7.54 -14.38 -1.96
N ASP A 95 8.06 -14.41 -0.72
CA ASP A 95 9.51 -14.57 -0.48
C ASP A 95 10.04 -15.88 -1.07
N TRP A 96 9.34 -16.98 -0.83
CA TRP A 96 9.69 -18.28 -1.41
C TRP A 96 9.59 -18.26 -2.95
N ALA A 97 8.53 -17.65 -3.49
CA ALA A 97 8.33 -17.52 -4.93
C ALA A 97 9.44 -16.71 -5.60
N MET A 98 9.90 -15.64 -4.94
CA MET A 98 11.06 -14.87 -5.40
C MET A 98 12.34 -15.71 -5.41
N GLU A 99 12.57 -16.60 -4.45
CA GLU A 99 13.71 -17.51 -4.49
C GLU A 99 13.63 -18.52 -5.65
N VAL A 100 12.43 -19.06 -5.91
CA VAL A 100 12.17 -19.99 -7.02
C VAL A 100 12.36 -19.31 -8.37
N ALA A 101 11.93 -18.07 -8.53
CA ALA A 101 12.00 -17.32 -9.79
C ALA A 101 13.42 -17.13 -10.34
N LYS A 102 14.46 -17.33 -9.52
CA LYS A 102 15.87 -17.38 -9.97
C LYS A 102 16.13 -18.49 -10.99
N GLN A 103 15.37 -19.57 -10.96
CA GLN A 103 15.62 -20.78 -11.76
C GLN A 103 14.39 -21.30 -12.49
N ALA A 104 13.18 -20.85 -12.13
CA ALA A 104 11.91 -21.29 -12.70
C ALA A 104 10.97 -20.09 -12.92
N ASN A 105 9.74 -20.36 -13.37
CA ASN A 105 8.71 -19.36 -13.48
C ASN A 105 8.22 -18.92 -12.09
N HIS A 106 7.85 -17.66 -11.95
CA HIS A 106 7.34 -17.13 -10.69
C HIS A 106 5.91 -17.63 -10.43
N PRO A 107 5.63 -18.38 -9.36
CA PRO A 107 4.33 -19.03 -9.16
C PRO A 107 3.14 -18.07 -9.11
N ILE A 108 3.33 -16.85 -8.58
CA ILE A 108 2.28 -15.84 -8.52
C ILE A 108 1.95 -15.33 -9.94
N ILE A 109 2.95 -15.08 -10.76
CA ILE A 109 2.73 -14.63 -12.14
C ILE A 109 2.08 -15.74 -12.98
N GLU A 110 2.46 -17.00 -12.76
CA GLU A 110 1.79 -18.14 -13.41
C GLU A 110 0.32 -18.27 -12.95
N ALA A 111 -0.01 -17.92 -11.72
CA ALA A 111 -1.41 -17.85 -11.25
C ALA A 111 -2.21 -16.78 -12.02
N LEU A 112 -1.65 -15.59 -12.23
CA LEU A 112 -2.29 -14.56 -13.04
C LEU A 112 -2.43 -14.98 -14.51
N ASN A 113 -1.38 -15.62 -15.07
CA ASN A 113 -1.42 -16.17 -16.45
C ASN A 113 -2.58 -17.17 -16.62
N SER A 114 -2.76 -18.10 -15.67
CA SER A 114 -3.81 -19.12 -15.71
C SER A 114 -5.21 -18.52 -15.61
N LEU A 115 -5.36 -17.40 -14.90
CA LEU A 115 -6.62 -16.65 -14.80
C LEU A 115 -6.82 -15.69 -15.99
N ASN A 116 -5.89 -15.63 -16.95
CA ASN A 116 -5.94 -14.77 -18.12
C ASN A 116 -6.14 -13.29 -17.73
N TYR A 117 -5.27 -12.75 -16.91
CA TYR A 117 -5.21 -11.30 -16.68
C TYR A 117 -4.86 -10.58 -17.99
N ASP A 118 -5.41 -9.40 -18.18
CA ASP A 118 -5.13 -8.56 -19.34
C ASP A 118 -3.98 -7.59 -19.08
N VAL A 119 -3.90 -7.06 -17.85
CA VAL A 119 -2.94 -6.03 -17.43
C VAL A 119 -2.56 -6.21 -15.97
N ALA A 120 -1.30 -5.94 -15.65
CA ALA A 120 -0.85 -5.66 -14.29
C ALA A 120 -0.14 -4.30 -14.24
N ASN A 121 -0.60 -3.42 -13.36
CA ASN A 121 0.14 -2.22 -12.96
C ASN A 121 1.19 -2.61 -11.91
N LEU A 122 2.29 -1.87 -11.81
CA LEU A 122 3.23 -2.02 -10.70
C LEU A 122 2.75 -1.20 -9.50
N GLY A 123 2.78 -1.80 -8.31
CA GLY A 123 2.69 -1.12 -7.04
C GLY A 123 4.08 -0.77 -6.48
N ASN A 124 4.13 -0.23 -5.27
CA ASN A 124 5.40 0.14 -4.65
C ASN A 124 6.20 -1.08 -4.19
N HIS A 125 5.55 -2.13 -3.75
CA HIS A 125 6.21 -3.34 -3.27
C HIS A 125 6.80 -4.23 -4.37
N GLU A 126 6.51 -3.97 -5.62
CA GLU A 126 7.20 -4.61 -6.75
C GLU A 126 8.69 -4.26 -6.82
N PHE A 127 9.09 -3.12 -6.25
CA PHE A 127 10.47 -2.63 -6.28
C PHE A 127 11.34 -3.11 -5.12
N ASN A 128 10.77 -3.71 -4.08
CA ASN A 128 11.47 -4.06 -2.83
C ASN A 128 12.60 -5.09 -3.01
N TYR A 129 12.55 -5.91 -4.05
CA TYR A 129 13.62 -6.87 -4.35
C TYR A 129 14.61 -6.38 -5.42
N GLY A 130 14.45 -5.14 -5.90
CA GLY A 130 15.26 -4.54 -6.95
C GLY A 130 14.84 -4.95 -8.36
N LEU A 131 15.38 -4.23 -9.35
CA LEU A 131 14.92 -4.30 -10.75
C LEU A 131 15.21 -5.63 -11.45
N GLU A 132 16.30 -6.31 -11.09
CA GLU A 132 16.64 -7.62 -11.62
C GLU A 132 15.61 -8.66 -11.20
N ARG A 133 15.24 -8.64 -9.92
CA ARG A 133 14.26 -9.55 -9.35
C ARG A 133 12.85 -9.26 -9.86
N LEU A 134 12.51 -7.98 -10.02
CA LEU A 134 11.27 -7.57 -10.67
C LEU A 134 11.17 -8.17 -12.08
N TYR A 135 12.24 -8.07 -12.89
CA TYR A 135 12.25 -8.69 -14.21
C TYR A 135 12.13 -10.22 -14.12
N GLU A 136 12.91 -10.88 -13.26
CA GLU A 136 12.84 -12.35 -13.08
C GLU A 136 11.43 -12.82 -12.72
N ALA A 137 10.70 -12.06 -11.90
CA ALA A 137 9.33 -12.38 -11.54
C ALA A 137 8.39 -12.27 -12.74
N TYR A 138 8.39 -11.14 -13.43
CA TYR A 138 7.39 -10.83 -14.48
C TYR A 138 7.77 -11.30 -15.90
N ARG A 139 8.98 -11.86 -16.13
CA ARG A 139 9.44 -12.26 -17.49
C ARG A 139 8.55 -13.26 -18.21
N THR A 140 7.71 -14.00 -17.49
CA THR A 140 6.77 -14.98 -18.06
C THR A 140 5.32 -14.47 -18.12
N ALA A 141 5.08 -13.20 -17.77
CA ALA A 141 3.75 -12.61 -17.85
C ALA A 141 3.22 -12.67 -19.29
N THR A 142 2.00 -13.18 -19.45
CA THR A 142 1.27 -13.21 -20.72
C THR A 142 0.36 -11.99 -20.89
N PHE A 143 0.33 -11.12 -19.92
CA PHE A 143 -0.41 -9.87 -19.83
C PHE A 143 0.53 -8.67 -19.92
N ALA A 144 -0.01 -7.48 -20.22
CA ALA A 144 0.78 -6.26 -20.24
C ALA A 144 1.19 -5.83 -18.83
N VAL A 145 2.45 -5.44 -18.65
CA VAL A 145 2.97 -4.85 -17.39
C VAL A 145 3.16 -3.36 -17.62
N ILE A 146 2.51 -2.54 -16.78
CA ILE A 146 2.44 -1.09 -17.01
C ILE A 146 2.83 -0.26 -15.79
N SER A 147 3.42 0.93 -16.05
CA SER A 147 3.49 2.06 -15.11
C SER A 147 3.91 3.32 -15.88
N SER A 148 3.05 4.33 -15.93
CA SER A 148 3.24 5.53 -16.76
C SER A 148 4.27 6.51 -16.21
N ASN A 149 4.41 6.54 -14.90
CA ASN A 149 5.27 7.49 -14.22
C ASN A 149 6.67 6.95 -13.89
N VAL A 150 6.94 5.67 -14.18
CA VAL A 150 8.25 5.03 -14.00
C VAL A 150 9.03 5.06 -15.31
N SER A 151 10.21 5.66 -15.29
CA SER A 151 11.15 5.70 -16.41
C SER A 151 12.45 5.01 -16.04
N LEU A 152 12.79 3.92 -16.76
CA LEU A 152 13.99 3.14 -16.48
C LEU A 152 15.21 3.74 -17.20
N ARG A 153 16.27 4.06 -16.43
CA ARG A 153 17.55 4.59 -16.93
C ARG A 153 18.42 3.47 -17.52
N ASN A 154 19.55 3.87 -18.10
CA ASN A 154 20.46 2.92 -18.76
C ASN A 154 21.05 1.84 -17.83
N GLN A 155 21.17 2.11 -16.51
CA GLN A 155 21.64 1.14 -15.52
C GLN A 155 20.56 0.11 -15.10
N ALA A 156 19.30 0.31 -15.49
CA ALA A 156 18.26 -0.70 -15.32
C ALA A 156 18.41 -1.84 -16.33
N PRO A 157 17.94 -3.07 -16.02
CA PRO A 157 17.96 -4.19 -16.94
C PRO A 157 17.27 -3.85 -18.27
N GLN A 158 17.92 -4.16 -19.40
CA GLN A 158 17.35 -3.88 -20.72
C GLN A 158 16.02 -4.63 -20.91
N GLN A 159 15.98 -5.88 -20.48
CA GLN A 159 14.79 -6.72 -20.63
C GLN A 159 13.58 -6.16 -19.85
N LEU A 160 13.81 -5.53 -18.67
CA LEU A 160 12.74 -4.85 -17.93
C LEU A 160 12.23 -3.62 -18.69
N ARG A 161 13.12 -2.89 -19.39
CA ARG A 161 12.71 -1.74 -20.24
C ARG A 161 11.89 -2.16 -21.46
N GLU A 162 12.07 -3.40 -21.93
CA GLU A 162 11.28 -3.98 -23.02
C GLU A 162 9.93 -4.51 -22.54
N LEU A 163 9.85 -4.95 -21.28
CA LEU A 163 8.64 -5.49 -20.63
C LEU A 163 7.69 -4.39 -20.17
N LEU A 164 8.22 -3.37 -19.47
CA LEU A 164 7.42 -2.32 -18.82
C LEU A 164 6.97 -1.28 -19.84
N GLN A 165 5.66 -1.08 -19.93
CA GLN A 165 5.04 -0.10 -20.81
C GLN A 165 4.40 1.04 -19.99
N PRO A 166 4.33 2.29 -20.49
CA PRO A 166 3.64 3.36 -19.76
C PRO A 166 2.13 3.12 -19.66
N TRP A 167 1.53 2.58 -20.70
CA TRP A 167 0.11 2.22 -20.82
C TRP A 167 -0.06 1.21 -21.94
N VAL A 168 -1.22 0.57 -22.02
CA VAL A 168 -1.51 -0.43 -23.06
C VAL A 168 -2.85 -0.15 -23.74
N MET A 169 -2.91 -0.38 -25.07
CA MET A 169 -4.15 -0.38 -25.84
C MET A 169 -4.65 -1.81 -26.02
N LEU A 170 -5.87 -2.07 -25.57
CA LEU A 170 -6.55 -3.37 -25.67
C LEU A 170 -7.73 -3.26 -26.64
N PRO A 171 -7.55 -3.60 -27.92
CA PRO A 171 -8.69 -3.75 -28.83
C PRO A 171 -9.56 -4.95 -28.39
N ARG A 172 -10.86 -4.75 -28.25
CA ARG A 172 -11.82 -5.79 -27.86
C ARG A 172 -13.02 -5.83 -28.80
N GLU A 173 -13.38 -7.01 -29.26
CA GLU A 173 -14.69 -7.25 -29.87
C GLU A 173 -15.69 -7.60 -28.77
N LEU A 174 -16.65 -6.71 -28.52
CA LEU A 174 -17.67 -6.84 -27.49
C LEU A 174 -19.04 -7.04 -28.13
N LEU A 175 -19.93 -7.73 -27.43
CA LEU A 175 -21.32 -7.90 -27.87
C LEU A 175 -22.17 -6.76 -27.32
N ASP A 176 -22.95 -6.12 -28.18
CA ASP A 176 -23.97 -5.16 -27.76
C ASP A 176 -25.26 -5.86 -27.28
N SER A 177 -26.18 -5.09 -26.74
CA SER A 177 -27.48 -5.58 -26.25
C SER A 177 -28.37 -6.20 -27.32
N ALA A 178 -28.08 -5.99 -28.59
CA ALA A 178 -28.74 -6.61 -29.74
C ALA A 178 -28.00 -7.85 -30.27
N GLY A 179 -26.83 -8.21 -29.67
CA GLY A 179 -26.01 -9.36 -30.07
C GLY A 179 -25.05 -9.08 -31.23
N ASN A 180 -24.87 -7.81 -31.64
CA ASN A 180 -23.91 -7.45 -32.68
C ASN A 180 -22.51 -7.25 -32.07
N ARG A 181 -21.48 -7.55 -32.87
CA ARG A 181 -20.09 -7.29 -32.49
C ARG A 181 -19.74 -5.82 -32.68
N GLN A 182 -19.14 -5.23 -31.66
CA GLN A 182 -18.65 -3.87 -31.64
C GLN A 182 -17.16 -3.89 -31.30
N LEU A 183 -16.35 -3.18 -32.07
CA LEU A 183 -14.93 -2.98 -31.75
C LEU A 183 -14.80 -1.80 -30.79
N LEU A 184 -14.07 -2.00 -29.71
CA LEU A 184 -13.79 -1.00 -28.69
C LEU A 184 -12.29 -1.00 -28.38
N ASN A 185 -11.64 0.16 -28.43
CA ASN A 185 -10.24 0.36 -28.04
C ASN A 185 -10.18 0.85 -26.60
N ILE A 186 -9.77 0.01 -25.67
CA ILE A 186 -9.66 0.33 -24.25
C ILE A 186 -8.19 0.62 -23.93
N ALA A 187 -7.87 1.81 -23.43
CA ALA A 187 -6.56 2.10 -22.90
C ALA A 187 -6.54 1.90 -21.37
N VAL A 188 -5.53 1.21 -20.86
CA VAL A 188 -5.26 1.07 -19.43
C VAL A 188 -3.95 1.79 -19.11
N ILE A 189 -4.00 2.74 -18.18
CA ILE A 189 -2.89 3.59 -17.76
C ILE A 189 -2.55 3.24 -16.31
N GLY A 190 -1.28 2.93 -16.01
CA GLY A 190 -0.84 2.58 -14.65
C GLY A 190 -0.02 3.68 -14.01
N VAL A 191 -0.11 3.85 -12.68
CA VAL A 191 0.77 4.73 -11.90
C VAL A 191 1.07 4.15 -10.53
N VAL A 192 2.22 4.57 -9.94
CA VAL A 192 2.72 4.15 -8.62
C VAL A 192 3.25 5.36 -7.85
N PRO A 193 3.19 5.38 -6.49
CA PRO A 193 3.68 6.50 -5.69
C PRO A 193 5.15 6.83 -5.98
N PRO A 194 5.51 8.10 -6.24
CA PRO A 194 6.90 8.49 -6.46
C PRO A 194 7.79 8.30 -5.23
N GLN A 195 7.19 8.05 -4.06
CA GLN A 195 7.86 7.75 -2.79
C GLN A 195 8.70 6.46 -2.84
N ILE A 196 8.52 5.56 -3.83
CA ILE A 196 9.43 4.42 -4.04
C ILE A 196 10.89 4.87 -4.16
N MET A 197 11.14 6.08 -4.67
CA MET A 197 12.48 6.67 -4.73
C MET A 197 13.07 7.02 -3.36
N LEU A 198 12.24 7.04 -2.31
CA LEU A 198 12.66 7.20 -0.93
C LEU A 198 12.70 5.85 -0.21
N TRP A 199 11.65 5.04 -0.37
CA TRP A 199 11.50 3.77 0.33
C TRP A 199 12.54 2.73 -0.11
N ASP A 200 12.86 2.70 -1.42
CA ASP A 200 13.81 1.77 -2.04
C ASP A 200 15.00 2.50 -2.68
N ALA A 201 15.41 3.64 -2.12
CA ALA A 201 16.44 4.51 -2.70
C ALA A 201 17.74 3.76 -3.06
N ASN A 202 18.19 2.85 -2.18
CA ASN A 202 19.39 2.03 -2.38
C ASN A 202 19.30 1.07 -3.57
N LEU A 203 18.10 0.70 -4.00
CA LEU A 203 17.85 -0.19 -5.14
C LEU A 203 17.56 0.58 -6.43
N LEU A 204 17.04 1.82 -6.33
CA LEU A 204 16.47 2.57 -7.44
C LEU A 204 17.28 3.79 -7.87
N VAL A 205 18.08 4.39 -6.99
CA VAL A 205 18.90 5.58 -7.30
C VAL A 205 19.78 5.32 -8.52
N ASP A 206 19.87 6.31 -9.44
CA ASP A 206 20.57 6.25 -10.73
C ASP A 206 20.03 5.23 -11.75
N ARG A 207 19.00 4.45 -11.40
CA ARG A 207 18.42 3.40 -12.22
C ARG A 207 17.01 3.70 -12.69
N VAL A 208 16.26 4.51 -11.91
CA VAL A 208 14.85 4.84 -12.14
C VAL A 208 14.64 6.35 -11.96
N ASP A 209 13.78 6.92 -12.78
CA ASP A 209 13.14 8.22 -12.56
C ASP A 209 11.64 7.99 -12.37
N VAL A 210 11.05 8.59 -11.35
CA VAL A 210 9.61 8.53 -11.11
C VAL A 210 9.04 9.94 -11.09
N SER A 211 8.10 10.21 -12.00
CA SER A 211 7.43 11.50 -12.09
C SER A 211 6.15 11.54 -11.26
N ALA A 212 5.59 12.74 -11.06
CA ALA A 212 4.29 12.90 -10.39
C ALA A 212 3.19 12.14 -11.12
N MET A 213 2.38 11.36 -10.38
CA MET A 213 1.35 10.47 -10.92
C MET A 213 0.31 11.21 -11.77
N VAL A 214 -0.20 12.35 -11.30
CA VAL A 214 -1.23 13.13 -12.01
C VAL A 214 -0.74 13.60 -13.37
N ALA A 215 0.47 14.18 -13.44
CA ALA A 215 1.04 14.67 -14.70
C ALA A 215 1.34 13.54 -15.69
N ALA A 216 1.81 12.39 -15.19
CA ALA A 216 2.06 11.20 -16.02
C ALA A 216 0.74 10.61 -16.56
N THR A 217 -0.32 10.59 -15.75
CA THR A 217 -1.65 10.15 -16.16
C THR A 217 -2.19 11.06 -17.25
N GLU A 218 -2.17 12.38 -17.05
CA GLU A 218 -2.65 13.37 -18.04
C GLU A 218 -1.93 13.22 -19.38
N LYS A 219 -0.60 13.08 -19.37
CA LYS A 219 0.19 12.83 -20.57
C LYS A 219 -0.23 11.54 -21.26
N SER A 220 -0.38 10.44 -20.52
CA SER A 220 -0.75 9.13 -21.07
C SER A 220 -2.18 9.11 -21.60
N ILE A 221 -3.12 9.85 -21.00
CA ILE A 221 -4.47 10.07 -21.53
C ILE A 221 -4.39 10.71 -22.92
N ALA A 222 -3.61 11.78 -23.05
CA ALA A 222 -3.46 12.48 -24.34
C ALA A 222 -2.87 11.57 -25.42
N GLU A 223 -1.84 10.80 -25.09
CA GLU A 223 -1.22 9.82 -25.99
C GLU A 223 -2.18 8.70 -26.40
N ALA A 224 -2.93 8.12 -25.44
CA ALA A 224 -3.91 7.08 -25.68
C ALA A 224 -5.07 7.56 -26.56
N ARG A 225 -5.60 8.76 -26.30
CA ARG A 225 -6.65 9.37 -27.15
C ARG A 225 -6.13 9.65 -28.57
N GLN A 226 -4.91 10.14 -28.70
CA GLN A 226 -4.27 10.32 -30.03
C GLN A 226 -4.10 8.99 -30.77
N ALA A 227 -3.84 7.90 -30.04
CA ALA A 227 -3.74 6.55 -30.58
C ALA A 227 -5.12 5.91 -30.89
N GLY A 228 -6.22 6.58 -30.59
CA GLY A 228 -7.59 6.13 -30.90
C GLY A 228 -8.27 5.33 -29.79
N ALA A 229 -7.92 5.58 -28.52
CA ALA A 229 -8.64 5.00 -27.39
C ALA A 229 -10.08 5.53 -27.34
N ASP A 230 -11.03 4.61 -27.22
CA ASP A 230 -12.44 4.90 -27.00
C ASP A 230 -12.77 5.07 -25.51
N ILE A 231 -12.16 4.23 -24.67
CA ILE A 231 -12.33 4.21 -23.21
C ILE A 231 -10.96 4.25 -22.54
N ILE A 232 -10.85 5.00 -21.45
CA ILE A 232 -9.65 5.10 -20.61
C ILE A 232 -9.94 4.62 -19.20
N VAL A 233 -9.21 3.60 -18.78
CA VAL A 233 -9.21 3.06 -17.42
C VAL A 233 -7.87 3.41 -16.78
N VAL A 234 -7.89 3.99 -15.58
CA VAL A 234 -6.68 4.26 -14.82
C VAL A 234 -6.53 3.21 -13.71
N ALA A 235 -5.43 2.46 -13.74
CA ALA A 235 -4.99 1.57 -12.68
C ALA A 235 -4.03 2.37 -11.77
N ALA A 236 -4.58 2.93 -10.70
CA ALA A 236 -3.89 3.85 -9.84
C ALA A 236 -3.45 3.15 -8.54
N HIS A 237 -2.16 2.76 -8.45
CA HIS A 237 -1.63 2.24 -7.19
C HIS A 237 -1.37 3.40 -6.21
N THR A 238 -2.44 4.03 -5.75
CA THR A 238 -2.49 5.16 -4.82
C THR A 238 -3.89 5.22 -4.22
N GLY A 239 -4.07 5.94 -3.11
CA GLY A 239 -5.36 6.05 -2.44
C GLY A 239 -5.97 7.45 -2.47
N LEU A 240 -6.92 7.67 -1.57
CA LEU A 240 -7.56 8.96 -1.34
C LEU A 240 -6.95 9.66 -0.13
N PRO A 241 -6.74 10.99 -0.16
CA PRO A 241 -6.34 11.76 1.01
C PRO A 241 -7.35 11.58 2.15
N ARG A 242 -6.87 11.32 3.37
CA ARG A 242 -7.73 11.33 4.56
C ARG A 242 -7.95 12.76 5.04
N ALA A 243 -9.08 13.02 5.71
CA ALA A 243 -9.50 14.37 6.15
C ALA A 243 -8.45 15.14 6.99
N ASN A 244 -7.50 14.44 7.62
CA ASN A 244 -6.44 15.01 8.45
C ASN A 244 -5.05 14.97 7.77
N GLU A 245 -4.95 14.44 6.56
CA GLU A 245 -3.70 14.43 5.80
C GLU A 245 -3.59 15.77 5.07
N SER A 246 -2.43 16.42 5.18
CA SER A 246 -2.18 17.64 4.41
C SER A 246 -2.23 17.30 2.92
N ALA A 247 -2.95 18.09 2.14
CA ALA A 247 -3.18 17.94 0.70
C ALA A 247 -1.90 18.01 -0.19
N VAL A 248 -0.72 17.78 0.37
CA VAL A 248 0.59 17.99 -0.26
C VAL A 248 1.36 16.68 -0.48
N SER A 249 0.77 15.54 -0.16
CA SER A 249 1.42 14.26 -0.43
C SER A 249 1.09 13.80 -1.86
N ASP A 250 2.09 13.72 -2.74
CA ASP A 250 1.97 13.07 -4.05
C ASP A 250 1.72 11.54 -3.95
N GLU A 251 1.47 11.03 -2.73
CA GLU A 251 1.21 9.61 -2.46
C GLU A 251 -0.27 9.24 -2.59
N GLN A 252 -1.18 10.14 -2.21
CA GLN A 252 -2.63 9.89 -2.18
C GLN A 252 -3.32 10.86 -3.13
N VAL A 253 -3.49 10.48 -4.41
CA VAL A 253 -3.90 11.43 -5.48
C VAL A 253 -5.06 10.93 -6.35
N VAL A 254 -5.80 9.90 -5.94
CA VAL A 254 -6.93 9.39 -6.74
C VAL A 254 -7.99 10.46 -6.97
N ASP A 255 -8.21 11.36 -6.01
CA ASP A 255 -9.12 12.48 -6.15
C ASP A 255 -8.69 13.48 -7.23
N GLN A 256 -7.37 13.68 -7.41
CA GLN A 256 -6.82 14.55 -8.47
C GLN A 256 -6.87 13.85 -9.84
N ILE A 257 -6.59 12.54 -9.89
CA ILE A 257 -6.71 11.74 -11.11
C ILE A 257 -8.16 11.73 -11.61
N ALA A 258 -9.13 11.62 -10.70
CA ALA A 258 -10.55 11.63 -11.04
C ALA A 258 -11.04 12.97 -11.62
N GLN A 259 -10.27 14.05 -11.47
CA GLN A 259 -10.58 15.37 -12.05
C GLN A 259 -9.95 15.58 -13.42
N LEU A 260 -9.14 14.65 -13.92
CA LEU A 260 -8.59 14.73 -15.27
C LEU A 260 -9.66 14.45 -16.32
N ASP A 261 -9.62 15.21 -17.41
CA ASP A 261 -10.53 14.98 -18.54
C ASP A 261 -10.31 13.59 -19.15
N HIS A 262 -11.40 12.96 -19.58
CA HIS A 262 -11.40 11.68 -20.29
C HIS A 262 -11.02 10.44 -19.44
N VAL A 263 -11.06 10.49 -18.14
CA VAL A 263 -10.99 9.29 -17.28
C VAL A 263 -12.39 8.70 -17.19
N ASP A 264 -12.57 7.47 -17.71
CA ASP A 264 -13.86 6.80 -17.77
C ASP A 264 -14.08 5.86 -16.57
N ALA A 265 -13.01 5.31 -15.99
CA ALA A 265 -13.04 4.49 -14.76
C ALA A 265 -11.68 4.49 -14.06
N ILE A 266 -11.70 4.29 -12.73
CA ILE A 266 -10.50 4.17 -11.89
C ILE A 266 -10.58 2.88 -11.08
N VAL A 267 -9.53 2.05 -11.16
CA VAL A 267 -9.27 0.96 -10.22
C VAL A 267 -8.08 1.39 -9.35
N PHE A 268 -8.22 1.31 -8.02
CA PHE A 268 -7.22 1.86 -7.11
C PHE A 268 -6.95 0.97 -5.90
N GLY A 269 -5.86 1.21 -5.15
CA GLY A 269 -5.39 0.37 -4.04
C GLY A 269 -4.48 1.10 -3.07
N HIS A 270 -3.36 0.46 -2.66
CA HIS A 270 -2.28 0.98 -1.80
C HIS A 270 -2.67 1.19 -0.32
N GLN A 271 -3.85 1.69 -0.02
CA GLN A 271 -4.31 1.94 1.36
C GLN A 271 -5.00 0.74 2.00
N HIS A 272 -5.13 -0.39 1.31
CA HIS A 272 -5.82 -1.61 1.75
C HIS A 272 -7.30 -1.39 2.12
N GLN A 273 -7.92 -0.32 1.64
CA GLN A 273 -9.31 0.01 1.94
C GLN A 273 -10.26 -0.59 0.92
N VAL A 274 -11.45 -0.96 1.36
CA VAL A 274 -12.54 -1.40 0.46
C VAL A 274 -13.39 -0.19 0.09
N PHE A 275 -13.59 0.04 -1.20
CA PHE A 275 -14.47 1.08 -1.73
C PHE A 275 -15.16 0.58 -3.01
N PRO A 276 -16.47 0.79 -3.18
CA PRO A 276 -17.43 1.34 -2.23
C PRO A 276 -17.93 0.31 -1.21
N GLY A 277 -18.71 0.77 -0.24
CA GLY A 277 -19.54 -0.08 0.65
C GLY A 277 -18.98 -0.33 2.05
N ALA A 278 -17.72 0.04 2.34
CA ALA A 278 -17.11 -0.11 3.65
C ALA A 278 -17.06 1.18 4.48
N ASN A 279 -17.55 2.30 3.92
CA ASN A 279 -17.44 3.64 4.52
C ASN A 279 -15.99 4.00 4.93
N SER A 280 -15.03 3.57 4.12
CA SER A 280 -13.60 3.73 4.41
C SER A 280 -13.12 5.18 4.32
N TYR A 281 -13.89 6.03 3.61
CA TYR A 281 -13.55 7.44 3.40
C TYR A 281 -14.71 8.39 3.83
N PRO A 282 -15.17 8.33 5.10
CA PRO A 282 -16.41 8.98 5.55
C PRO A 282 -16.37 10.51 5.52
N HIS A 283 -15.18 11.11 5.42
CA HIS A 283 -14.98 12.56 5.46
C HIS A 283 -14.29 13.11 4.19
N THR A 284 -14.29 12.34 3.12
CA THR A 284 -13.70 12.73 1.83
C THR A 284 -14.82 13.22 0.90
N PRO A 285 -14.98 14.54 0.69
CA PRO A 285 -16.11 15.08 -0.08
C PRO A 285 -16.16 14.62 -1.55
N ALA A 286 -15.02 14.18 -2.08
CA ALA A 286 -14.92 13.67 -3.44
C ALA A 286 -15.53 12.28 -3.60
N ALA A 287 -15.63 11.48 -2.52
CA ALA A 287 -16.03 10.08 -2.56
C ALA A 287 -17.53 9.91 -2.27
N ASP A 288 -18.24 9.26 -3.18
CA ASP A 288 -19.62 8.78 -2.97
C ASP A 288 -19.61 7.27 -2.78
N ASP A 289 -19.63 6.82 -1.51
CA ASP A 289 -19.57 5.41 -1.14
C ASP A 289 -20.84 4.62 -1.53
N GLN A 290 -21.97 5.29 -1.80
CA GLN A 290 -23.19 4.62 -2.25
C GLN A 290 -23.17 4.36 -3.75
N ARG A 291 -22.66 5.30 -4.52
CA ARG A 291 -22.61 5.20 -5.97
C ARG A 291 -21.30 4.59 -6.49
N GLY A 292 -20.27 4.51 -5.66
CA GLY A 292 -18.93 4.04 -6.05
C GLY A 292 -18.23 5.03 -6.99
N THR A 293 -18.24 6.33 -6.64
CA THR A 293 -17.60 7.34 -7.49
C THR A 293 -16.66 8.25 -6.70
N ILE A 294 -15.67 8.77 -7.41
CA ILE A 294 -14.77 9.82 -6.94
C ILE A 294 -14.90 10.98 -7.95
N HIS A 295 -15.33 12.16 -7.50
CA HIS A 295 -15.72 13.28 -8.36
C HIS A 295 -16.69 12.90 -9.50
N GLY A 296 -17.54 11.87 -9.26
CA GLY A 296 -18.49 11.37 -10.25
C GLY A 296 -17.92 10.33 -11.23
N VAL A 297 -16.62 10.06 -11.22
CA VAL A 297 -15.97 9.00 -12.00
C VAL A 297 -16.14 7.66 -11.29
N PRO A 298 -16.61 6.58 -11.98
CA PRO A 298 -16.67 5.23 -11.41
C PRO A 298 -15.31 4.78 -10.87
N ALA A 299 -15.25 4.38 -9.59
CA ALA A 299 -14.00 4.00 -8.95
C ALA A 299 -14.21 2.83 -7.98
N VAL A 300 -13.23 1.91 -7.90
CA VAL A 300 -13.30 0.75 -7.00
C VAL A 300 -11.93 0.43 -6.39
N SER A 301 -11.93 0.06 -5.09
CA SER A 301 -10.78 -0.52 -4.40
C SER A 301 -11.20 -1.83 -3.71
N PRO A 302 -10.48 -2.96 -3.93
CA PRO A 302 -10.87 -4.28 -3.46
C PRO A 302 -10.34 -4.62 -2.06
N GLY A 303 -9.75 -3.66 -1.33
CA GLY A 303 -9.03 -3.95 -0.10
C GLY A 303 -7.68 -4.62 -0.37
N TYR A 304 -7.36 -5.71 0.33
CA TYR A 304 -6.07 -6.39 0.23
C TYR A 304 -6.21 -7.91 0.42
N ALA A 305 -5.13 -8.65 0.18
CA ALA A 305 -5.01 -10.10 0.44
C ALA A 305 -6.11 -10.94 -0.22
N GLY A 306 -6.70 -10.49 -1.34
CA GLY A 306 -7.77 -11.20 -2.02
C GLY A 306 -9.12 -11.17 -1.28
N SER A 307 -9.31 -10.23 -0.34
CA SER A 307 -10.55 -10.12 0.46
C SER A 307 -11.78 -9.76 -0.37
N HIS A 308 -11.58 -9.00 -1.44
CA HIS A 308 -12.62 -8.62 -2.39
C HIS A 308 -12.09 -8.63 -3.82
N VAL A 309 -12.99 -8.53 -4.79
CA VAL A 309 -12.71 -8.23 -6.19
C VAL A 309 -13.47 -6.96 -6.54
N GLY A 310 -12.77 -5.96 -7.05
CA GLY A 310 -13.41 -4.75 -7.56
C GLY A 310 -14.13 -5.04 -8.88
N GLN A 311 -15.36 -4.54 -9.05
CA GLN A 311 -16.12 -4.63 -10.27
C GLN A 311 -16.70 -3.27 -10.64
N ILE A 312 -16.47 -2.85 -11.90
CA ILE A 312 -17.11 -1.71 -12.53
C ILE A 312 -17.78 -2.22 -13.81
N ASP A 313 -19.09 -2.06 -13.93
CA ASP A 313 -19.83 -2.29 -15.18
C ASP A 313 -20.10 -0.93 -15.84
N LEU A 314 -19.42 -0.65 -16.96
CA LEU A 314 -19.68 0.52 -17.78
C LEU A 314 -20.73 0.19 -18.84
N ILE A 315 -21.81 0.98 -18.91
CA ILE A 315 -22.80 0.91 -19.96
C ILE A 315 -22.43 1.94 -21.02
N LEU A 316 -22.01 1.44 -22.18
CA LEU A 316 -21.47 2.25 -23.27
C LEU A 316 -22.49 2.39 -24.39
N GLN A 317 -22.59 3.58 -24.95
CA GLN A 317 -23.38 3.84 -26.15
C GLN A 317 -22.52 4.59 -27.16
N ARG A 318 -22.71 4.28 -28.46
CA ARG A 318 -21.95 4.92 -29.51
C ARG A 318 -22.74 6.10 -30.09
N ASP A 319 -22.22 7.30 -29.93
CA ASP A 319 -22.69 8.49 -30.63
C ASP A 319 -21.97 8.62 -31.98
N HIS A 320 -22.70 9.00 -33.04
CA HIS A 320 -22.13 9.11 -34.39
C HIS A 320 -21.15 10.26 -34.57
N GLN A 321 -21.17 11.26 -33.67
CA GLN A 321 -20.29 12.44 -33.76
C GLN A 321 -19.14 12.38 -32.76
N THR A 322 -19.39 11.87 -31.55
CA THR A 322 -18.45 11.91 -30.42
C THR A 322 -17.82 10.55 -30.08
N GLY A 323 -18.25 9.46 -30.75
CA GLY A 323 -17.73 8.12 -30.50
C GLY A 323 -18.41 7.42 -29.32
N TRP A 324 -17.70 6.52 -28.63
CA TRP A 324 -18.21 5.80 -27.50
C TRP A 324 -18.29 6.71 -26.24
N GLN A 325 -19.37 6.56 -25.49
CA GLN A 325 -19.61 7.32 -24.26
C GLN A 325 -20.15 6.39 -23.16
N VAL A 326 -19.72 6.62 -21.94
CA VAL A 326 -20.31 6.01 -20.73
C VAL A 326 -21.65 6.71 -20.45
N VAL A 327 -22.76 5.99 -20.59
CA VAL A 327 -24.11 6.52 -20.37
C VAL A 327 -24.69 6.12 -19.01
N ASP A 328 -24.20 5.04 -18.41
CA ASP A 328 -24.50 4.61 -17.04
C ASP A 328 -23.40 3.65 -16.55
N PHE A 329 -23.39 3.36 -15.25
CA PHE A 329 -22.44 2.43 -14.65
C PHE A 329 -22.97 1.83 -13.35
N ALA A 330 -22.37 0.70 -12.95
CA ALA A 330 -22.54 0.11 -11.61
C ALA A 330 -21.16 -0.24 -11.04
N VAL A 331 -20.97 0.00 -9.74
CA VAL A 331 -19.71 -0.28 -9.05
C VAL A 331 -19.97 -1.07 -7.78
N VAL A 332 -19.17 -2.11 -7.55
CA VAL A 332 -19.26 -2.94 -6.34
C VAL A 332 -17.90 -3.55 -6.00
N ALA A 333 -17.58 -3.65 -4.71
CA ALA A 333 -16.49 -4.49 -4.21
C ALA A 333 -17.10 -5.85 -3.79
N LEU A 334 -16.87 -6.88 -4.60
CA LEU A 334 -17.42 -8.23 -4.40
C LEU A 334 -16.58 -8.95 -3.34
N LYS A 335 -17.19 -9.27 -2.20
CA LYS A 335 -16.50 -9.96 -1.11
C LYS A 335 -16.16 -11.40 -1.49
N SER A 336 -14.93 -11.82 -1.20
CA SER A 336 -14.49 -13.21 -1.33
C SER A 336 -15.07 -14.07 -0.20
N ASP A 337 -15.49 -15.27 -0.56
CA ASP A 337 -16.04 -16.24 0.39
C ASP A 337 -14.97 -17.30 0.70
N VAL A 338 -14.54 -17.37 1.96
CA VAL A 338 -13.51 -18.30 2.43
C VAL A 338 -13.86 -19.77 2.27
N GLU A 339 -15.15 -20.09 2.13
CA GLU A 339 -15.62 -21.47 1.90
C GLU A 339 -15.54 -21.87 0.42
N HIS A 340 -15.31 -20.92 -0.49
CA HIS A 340 -15.31 -21.13 -1.93
C HIS A 340 -14.02 -20.64 -2.57
N ALA A 341 -13.06 -21.55 -2.73
CA ALA A 341 -11.82 -21.32 -3.45
C ALA A 341 -11.87 -21.91 -4.87
N ASP A 342 -11.12 -21.33 -5.81
CA ASP A 342 -10.88 -21.91 -7.12
C ASP A 342 -10.00 -23.16 -6.98
N GLN A 343 -10.59 -24.33 -7.24
CA GLN A 343 -9.95 -25.62 -7.02
C GLN A 343 -8.80 -25.88 -8.01
N ALA A 344 -8.93 -25.42 -9.24
CA ALA A 344 -7.88 -25.57 -10.25
C ALA A 344 -6.65 -24.75 -9.88
N LEU A 345 -6.85 -23.54 -9.38
CA LEU A 345 -5.77 -22.70 -8.90
C LEU A 345 -5.12 -23.26 -7.62
N LEU A 346 -5.91 -23.79 -6.69
CA LEU A 346 -5.37 -24.47 -5.51
C LEU A 346 -4.49 -25.67 -5.88
N GLU A 347 -4.91 -26.48 -6.85
CA GLU A 347 -4.12 -27.60 -7.35
C GLU A 347 -2.83 -27.12 -8.02
N GLN A 348 -2.89 -26.07 -8.84
CA GLN A 348 -1.73 -25.44 -9.47
C GLN A 348 -0.71 -24.94 -8.44
N LEU A 349 -1.17 -24.37 -7.31
CA LEU A 349 -0.35 -23.80 -6.27
C LEU A 349 0.15 -24.82 -5.23
N HIS A 350 -0.23 -26.09 -5.33
CA HIS A 350 0.06 -27.11 -4.32
C HIS A 350 1.57 -27.25 -4.00
N ASP A 351 2.38 -27.35 -5.03
CA ASP A 351 3.83 -27.50 -4.86
C ASP A 351 4.47 -26.22 -4.28
N ALA A 352 3.97 -25.06 -4.70
CA ALA A 352 4.39 -23.77 -4.18
C ALA A 352 4.01 -23.60 -2.71
N HIS A 353 2.79 -24.00 -2.33
CA HIS A 353 2.34 -24.02 -0.95
C HIS A 353 3.23 -24.92 -0.07
N THR A 354 3.49 -26.15 -0.52
CA THR A 354 4.36 -27.09 0.20
C THR A 354 5.80 -26.57 0.31
N GLY A 355 6.32 -25.99 -0.78
CA GLY A 355 7.64 -25.36 -0.80
C GLY A 355 7.75 -24.22 0.20
N THR A 356 6.72 -23.37 0.29
CA THR A 356 6.65 -22.26 1.26
C THR A 356 6.62 -22.79 2.70
N GLN A 357 5.83 -23.83 2.97
CA GLN A 357 5.81 -24.46 4.31
C GLN A 357 7.21 -24.94 4.75
N HIS A 358 7.96 -25.55 3.84
CA HIS A 358 9.34 -25.96 4.14
C HIS A 358 10.28 -24.75 4.29
N TYR A 359 10.10 -23.71 3.47
CA TYR A 359 10.90 -22.49 3.50
C TYR A 359 10.81 -21.79 4.87
N VAL A 360 9.60 -21.57 5.36
CA VAL A 360 9.39 -20.89 6.65
C VAL A 360 9.86 -21.69 7.86
N GLN A 361 9.98 -23.01 7.74
CA GLN A 361 10.47 -23.89 8.80
C GLN A 361 12.00 -23.95 8.89
N GLN A 362 12.74 -23.37 7.94
CA GLN A 362 14.20 -23.37 8.00
C GLN A 362 14.69 -22.66 9.26
N ALA A 363 15.51 -23.35 10.04
CA ALA A 363 16.10 -22.79 11.25
C ALA A 363 17.17 -21.75 10.92
N VAL A 364 17.11 -20.60 11.57
CA VAL A 364 18.05 -19.48 11.40
C VAL A 364 18.88 -19.18 12.63
N GLY A 365 18.50 -19.68 13.81
CA GLY A 365 19.26 -19.46 15.03
C GLY A 365 18.54 -19.99 16.27
N VAL A 366 18.99 -19.53 17.43
CA VAL A 366 18.44 -19.94 18.75
C VAL A 366 18.19 -18.69 19.59
N THR A 367 17.09 -18.66 20.36
CA THR A 367 16.89 -17.69 21.43
C THR A 367 16.78 -18.36 22.79
N GLN A 368 17.40 -17.78 23.82
CA GLN A 368 17.25 -18.21 25.22
C GLN A 368 16.02 -17.59 25.87
N GLN A 369 15.55 -16.47 25.31
CA GLN A 369 14.42 -15.70 25.84
C GLN A 369 13.22 -15.86 24.90
N GLN A 370 12.02 -15.78 25.49
CA GLN A 370 10.81 -15.58 24.71
C GLN A 370 10.86 -14.20 24.02
N LEU A 371 10.63 -14.16 22.72
CA LEU A 371 10.43 -12.91 21.99
C LEU A 371 8.94 -12.74 21.74
N SER A 372 8.33 -11.68 22.29
CA SER A 372 6.88 -11.53 22.29
C SER A 372 6.46 -10.08 22.13
N TYR A 373 5.35 -9.85 21.42
CA TYR A 373 4.63 -8.58 21.34
C TYR A 373 3.37 -8.54 22.22
N ALA A 374 3.12 -9.58 23.03
CA ALA A 374 1.91 -9.71 23.85
C ALA A 374 1.57 -8.44 24.63
N THR A 375 2.55 -7.83 25.30
CA THR A 375 2.37 -6.63 26.13
C THR A 375 3.08 -5.40 25.54
N ALA A 376 3.46 -5.43 24.28
CA ALA A 376 4.28 -4.38 23.65
C ALA A 376 3.63 -2.98 23.68
N ARG A 377 2.31 -2.91 23.84
CA ARG A 377 1.57 -1.65 24.01
C ARG A 377 1.34 -1.25 25.49
N LEU A 378 1.83 -2.01 26.45
CA LEU A 378 1.64 -1.76 27.89
C LEU A 378 2.95 -1.61 28.67
N GLU A 379 4.03 -2.23 28.14
CA GLU A 379 5.35 -2.25 28.76
C GLU A 379 6.41 -2.61 27.72
N PRO A 380 7.71 -2.37 27.98
CA PRO A 380 8.80 -2.81 27.10
C PRO A 380 8.73 -4.31 26.83
N SER A 381 8.78 -4.69 25.56
CA SER A 381 8.65 -6.09 25.14
C SER A 381 9.94 -6.65 24.54
N SER A 382 10.14 -7.96 24.71
CA SER A 382 11.31 -8.66 24.21
C SER A 382 11.38 -8.66 22.66
N GLY A 383 10.23 -8.74 21.98
CA GLY A 383 10.17 -8.69 20.52
C GLY A 383 10.63 -7.34 19.95
N VAL A 384 10.09 -6.22 20.48
CA VAL A 384 10.51 -4.87 20.05
C VAL A 384 12.00 -4.64 20.34
N GLN A 385 12.46 -5.04 21.52
CA GLN A 385 13.88 -4.84 21.86
C GLN A 385 14.83 -5.75 21.09
N PHE A 386 14.39 -6.92 20.66
CA PHE A 386 15.19 -7.74 19.73
C PHE A 386 15.44 -6.97 18.42
N VAL A 387 14.42 -6.35 17.85
CA VAL A 387 14.54 -5.50 16.65
C VAL A 387 15.47 -4.32 16.93
N GLN A 388 15.24 -3.57 18.01
CA GLN A 388 16.05 -2.40 18.37
C GLN A 388 17.53 -2.74 18.60
N ARG A 389 17.83 -3.87 19.25
CA ARG A 389 19.19 -4.35 19.46
C ARG A 389 19.86 -4.83 18.18
N ALA A 390 19.10 -5.46 17.28
CA ALA A 390 19.61 -5.85 15.96
C ALA A 390 20.00 -4.62 15.12
N GLN A 391 19.20 -3.56 15.18
CA GLN A 391 19.52 -2.28 14.53
C GLN A 391 20.82 -1.68 15.08
N LEU A 392 20.98 -1.62 16.41
CA LEU A 392 22.21 -1.12 17.05
C LEU A 392 23.42 -1.98 16.69
N TRP A 393 23.30 -3.30 16.75
CA TRP A 393 24.35 -4.23 16.35
C TRP A 393 24.76 -4.02 14.89
N TYR A 394 23.78 -3.87 13.98
CA TYR A 394 24.06 -3.65 12.56
C TYR A 394 24.78 -2.32 12.34
N ALA A 395 24.34 -1.25 13.01
CA ALA A 395 24.98 0.05 12.90
C ALA A 395 26.45 0.00 13.37
N GLU A 396 26.74 -0.71 14.47
CA GLU A 396 28.09 -0.91 14.98
C GLU A 396 28.98 -1.74 14.04
N GLN A 397 28.41 -2.79 13.42
CA GLN A 397 29.18 -3.74 12.62
C GLN A 397 29.35 -3.34 11.15
N ARG A 398 28.39 -2.60 10.58
CA ARG A 398 28.28 -2.44 9.12
C ARG A 398 28.01 -1.01 8.63
N MET A 399 27.51 -0.08 9.46
CA MET A 399 27.25 1.28 9.02
C MET A 399 28.49 2.16 9.18
N HIS A 400 28.87 2.86 8.10
CA HIS A 400 29.96 3.83 8.11
C HIS A 400 29.42 5.22 8.45
N ILE A 401 29.35 5.54 9.76
CA ILE A 401 28.86 6.84 10.22
C ILE A 401 29.87 7.93 9.83
N PRO A 402 29.44 8.99 9.12
CA PRO A 402 30.32 10.10 8.76
C PRO A 402 31.00 10.73 9.99
N GLU A 403 32.26 11.10 9.86
CA GLU A 403 33.09 11.62 10.97
C GLU A 403 32.42 12.78 11.73
N ALA A 404 31.71 13.65 11.01
CA ALA A 404 30.96 14.76 11.58
C ALA A 404 29.90 14.35 12.62
N TYR A 405 29.43 13.12 12.60
CA TYR A 405 28.35 12.62 13.47
C TYR A 405 28.77 11.53 14.46
N GLN A 406 30.01 11.02 14.38
CA GLN A 406 30.49 9.91 15.24
C GLN A 406 30.51 10.24 16.74
N HIS A 407 30.49 11.53 17.09
CA HIS A 407 30.44 11.99 18.48
C HIS A 407 29.01 11.98 19.08
N LEU A 408 27.98 11.80 18.26
CA LEU A 408 26.59 11.80 18.71
C LEU A 408 26.17 10.42 19.24
N PRO A 409 25.37 10.38 20.33
CA PRO A 409 24.85 9.11 20.83
C PRO A 409 23.84 8.52 19.85
N ILE A 410 23.87 7.17 19.73
CA ILE A 410 22.99 6.42 18.85
C ILE A 410 21.85 5.81 19.68
N LEU A 411 20.62 6.02 19.23
CA LEU A 411 19.40 5.45 19.75
C LEU A 411 18.77 4.52 18.71
N SER A 412 17.83 3.67 19.13
CA SER A 412 17.13 2.77 18.22
C SER A 412 15.63 2.81 18.45
N ALA A 413 14.87 3.15 17.41
CA ALA A 413 13.42 3.22 17.43
C ALA A 413 12.80 2.02 16.70
N ALA A 414 11.77 1.43 17.30
CA ALA A 414 10.96 0.40 16.65
C ALA A 414 9.54 0.36 17.24
N ALA A 415 8.60 -0.14 16.45
CA ALA A 415 7.24 -0.46 16.82
C ALA A 415 6.95 -1.95 16.66
N PRO A 416 5.99 -2.53 17.38
CA PRO A 416 5.54 -3.90 17.13
C PRO A 416 4.65 -3.96 15.87
N PHE A 417 4.73 -5.04 15.09
CA PHE A 417 3.90 -5.20 13.89
C PHE A 417 2.63 -6.04 14.13
N ASP A 418 2.58 -6.82 15.21
CA ASP A 418 1.43 -7.65 15.55
C ASP A 418 1.31 -7.78 17.06
N ALA A 419 0.96 -6.66 17.71
CA ALA A 419 0.80 -6.57 19.14
C ALA A 419 -0.67 -6.67 19.52
N ALA A 420 -0.97 -7.35 20.61
CA ALA A 420 -2.31 -7.38 21.16
C ALA A 420 -2.82 -5.96 21.48
N ALA A 421 -4.10 -5.70 21.22
CA ALA A 421 -4.82 -4.51 21.67
C ALA A 421 -5.80 -4.83 22.83
N ASP A 422 -5.96 -6.12 23.17
CA ASP A 422 -6.63 -6.61 24.37
C ASP A 422 -6.09 -8.01 24.77
N ALA A 423 -6.57 -8.53 25.89
CA ALA A 423 -6.08 -9.80 26.46
C ALA A 423 -6.41 -11.06 25.62
N LEU A 424 -7.24 -10.95 24.60
CA LEU A 424 -7.74 -12.07 23.79
C LEU A 424 -7.24 -12.02 22.35
N GLU A 425 -6.61 -10.94 21.95
CA GLU A 425 -6.14 -10.75 20.57
C GLU A 425 -4.87 -11.56 20.31
N ALA A 426 -4.72 -12.02 19.07
CA ALA A 426 -3.50 -12.70 18.63
C ALA A 426 -2.32 -11.71 18.55
N PHE A 427 -1.12 -12.22 18.77
CA PHE A 427 0.12 -11.43 18.73
C PHE A 427 1.29 -12.33 18.30
N THR A 428 2.37 -11.72 17.82
CA THR A 428 3.61 -12.45 17.52
C THR A 428 4.32 -12.91 18.78
N GLU A 429 4.65 -14.20 18.83
CA GLU A 429 5.39 -14.82 19.94
C GLU A 429 6.32 -15.94 19.43
N ILE A 430 7.58 -15.89 19.88
CA ILE A 430 8.59 -16.91 19.64
C ILE A 430 9.04 -17.48 20.99
N ALA A 431 8.82 -18.77 21.22
CA ALA A 431 9.27 -19.45 22.43
C ALA A 431 10.82 -19.59 22.47
N PRO A 432 11.43 -19.71 23.65
CA PRO A 432 12.83 -20.04 23.77
C PRO A 432 13.17 -21.35 23.00
N GLY A 433 14.30 -21.37 22.30
CA GLY A 433 14.74 -22.50 21.49
C GLY A 433 15.10 -22.09 20.07
N GLN A 434 14.98 -23.04 19.15
CA GLN A 434 15.27 -22.83 17.74
C GLN A 434 14.26 -21.86 17.11
N VAL A 435 14.77 -20.90 16.36
CA VAL A 435 13.98 -19.89 15.65
C VAL A 435 14.02 -20.17 14.16
N SER A 436 12.86 -20.18 13.53
CA SER A 436 12.72 -20.39 12.09
C SER A 436 12.69 -19.06 11.31
N LEU A 437 12.88 -19.18 9.99
CA LEU A 437 12.79 -18.05 9.06
C LEU A 437 11.40 -17.40 9.12
N GLY A 438 10.32 -18.18 9.15
CA GLY A 438 8.97 -17.69 9.26
C GLY A 438 8.71 -16.91 10.57
N GLN A 439 9.33 -17.33 11.68
CA GLN A 439 9.23 -16.61 12.94
C GLN A 439 9.95 -15.25 12.92
N ILE A 440 11.10 -15.15 12.23
CA ILE A 440 11.76 -13.85 12.00
C ILE A 440 10.90 -12.95 11.12
N ALA A 441 10.32 -13.49 10.05
CA ALA A 441 9.41 -12.74 9.18
C ALA A 441 8.13 -12.30 9.93
N ASP A 442 7.64 -13.07 10.89
CA ASP A 442 6.51 -12.68 11.75
C ASP A 442 6.86 -11.53 12.70
N LEU A 443 8.09 -11.49 13.23
CA LEU A 443 8.56 -10.33 14.01
C LEU A 443 8.68 -9.07 13.18
N TYR A 444 9.07 -9.20 11.91
CA TYR A 444 9.27 -8.06 11.01
C TYR A 444 8.85 -8.39 9.58
N ARG A 445 7.62 -8.01 9.21
CA ARG A 445 6.93 -8.44 7.98
C ARG A 445 7.32 -7.64 6.73
N TYR A 446 7.92 -6.46 6.90
CA TYR A 446 8.17 -5.55 5.79
C TYR A 446 9.66 -5.49 5.44
N PRO A 447 10.03 -5.49 4.16
CA PRO A 447 11.43 -5.44 3.71
C PRO A 447 12.00 -4.01 3.75
N ASN A 448 11.66 -3.24 4.79
CA ASN A 448 12.22 -1.91 4.99
C ASN A 448 13.72 -1.98 5.19
N SER A 449 14.49 -1.06 4.59
CA SER A 449 15.88 -0.85 4.96
C SER A 449 16.01 -0.16 6.32
N LEU A 450 17.22 -0.16 6.87
CA LEU A 450 17.54 0.54 8.10
C LEU A 450 18.16 1.90 7.78
N ASP A 451 17.52 2.97 8.24
CA ASP A 451 17.98 4.33 8.05
C ASP A 451 18.46 4.94 9.39
N MET A 452 19.33 5.91 9.30
CA MET A 452 19.80 6.71 10.44
C MET A 452 19.39 8.16 10.25
N VAL A 453 18.61 8.69 11.18
CA VAL A 453 18.17 10.10 11.19
C VAL A 453 18.84 10.87 12.30
N LYS A 454 19.08 12.18 12.10
CA LYS A 454 19.60 13.09 13.12
C LYS A 454 18.46 13.94 13.68
N LEU A 455 18.23 13.86 14.99
CA LEU A 455 17.15 14.56 15.69
C LEU A 455 17.67 15.26 16.95
N THR A 456 17.04 16.38 17.31
CA THR A 456 17.23 17.05 18.60
C THR A 456 16.36 16.42 19.68
N SER A 457 16.66 16.70 20.96
CA SER A 457 15.84 16.28 22.08
C SER A 457 14.39 16.71 21.97
N GLN A 458 14.11 17.93 21.49
CA GLN A 458 12.73 18.40 21.32
C GLN A 458 12.01 17.61 20.25
N GLN A 459 12.68 17.28 19.13
CA GLN A 459 12.10 16.46 18.06
C GLN A 459 11.81 15.03 18.52
N LEU A 460 12.66 14.46 19.39
CA LEU A 460 12.41 13.16 20.03
C LEU A 460 11.19 13.20 20.98
N ILE A 461 11.04 14.29 21.74
CA ILE A 461 9.85 14.49 22.59
C ILE A 461 8.60 14.54 21.74
N ASP A 462 8.59 15.33 20.68
CA ASP A 462 7.45 15.49 19.79
C ASP A 462 7.06 14.15 19.12
N TRP A 463 8.06 13.34 18.72
CA TRP A 463 7.82 11.99 18.20
C TRP A 463 7.22 11.05 19.25
N LEU A 464 7.80 11.00 20.45
CA LEU A 464 7.28 10.16 21.53
C LEU A 464 5.86 10.59 21.97
N GLU A 465 5.56 11.90 21.97
CA GLU A 465 4.22 12.43 22.25
C GLU A 465 3.20 12.01 21.16
N ALA A 466 3.60 12.02 19.90
CA ALA A 466 2.77 11.50 18.81
C ALA A 466 2.54 9.99 18.96
N SER A 467 3.58 9.23 19.28
CA SER A 467 3.50 7.79 19.58
C SER A 467 2.57 7.50 20.78
N ALA A 468 2.57 8.36 21.81
CA ALA A 468 1.69 8.25 22.96
C ALA A 468 0.20 8.46 22.63
N SER A 469 -0.17 8.87 21.41
CA SER A 469 -1.57 8.85 20.91
C SER A 469 -2.16 7.44 20.88
N ALA A 470 -1.30 6.41 20.95
CA ALA A 470 -1.69 5.01 21.11
C ALA A 470 -2.46 4.71 22.41
N PHE A 471 -2.64 5.72 23.28
CA PHE A 471 -3.38 5.60 24.53
C PHE A 471 -4.57 6.56 24.58
N VAL A 472 -5.65 6.14 25.27
CA VAL A 472 -6.79 6.99 25.62
C VAL A 472 -6.56 7.64 27.00
N SER A 473 -7.25 8.75 27.29
CA SER A 473 -7.08 9.49 28.55
C SER A 473 -8.02 9.05 29.68
N ASP A 474 -9.01 8.23 29.37
CA ASP A 474 -10.11 7.81 30.24
C ASP A 474 -10.11 6.30 30.54
N GLY A 475 -8.96 5.65 30.37
CA GLY A 475 -8.78 4.24 30.72
C GLY A 475 -8.96 3.98 32.22
N ASP A 476 -9.40 2.77 32.56
CA ASP A 476 -9.53 2.30 33.93
C ASP A 476 -8.16 1.84 34.47
N PRO A 477 -7.63 2.43 35.56
CA PRO A 477 -6.35 2.05 36.16
C PRO A 477 -6.24 0.58 36.57
N GLU A 478 -7.37 -0.07 36.91
CA GLU A 478 -7.40 -1.48 37.29
C GLU A 478 -7.38 -2.42 36.05
N LEU A 479 -7.70 -1.89 34.85
CA LEU A 479 -7.79 -2.64 33.62
C LEU A 479 -6.75 -2.16 32.61
N ARG A 480 -5.52 -2.69 32.67
CA ARG A 480 -4.37 -2.24 31.87
C ARG A 480 -4.69 -2.03 30.37
N TRP A 481 -5.49 -2.92 29.76
CA TRP A 481 -5.86 -2.85 28.34
C TRP A 481 -6.85 -1.74 28.01
N SER A 482 -7.55 -1.19 29.00
CA SER A 482 -8.49 -0.08 28.79
C SER A 482 -7.80 1.22 28.35
N TRP A 483 -6.49 1.33 28.57
CA TRP A 483 -5.69 2.48 28.14
C TRP A 483 -5.32 2.45 26.67
N VAL A 484 -5.43 1.29 26.02
CA VAL A 484 -5.00 1.13 24.62
C VAL A 484 -6.05 1.74 23.66
N ASN A 485 -5.62 2.70 22.87
CA ASN A 485 -6.42 3.26 21.78
C ASN A 485 -6.43 2.31 20.57
N LYS A 486 -7.51 1.54 20.43
CA LYS A 486 -7.67 0.55 19.35
C LYS A 486 -7.77 1.17 17.94
N ALA A 487 -8.06 2.49 17.84
CA ALA A 487 -8.10 3.19 16.57
C ALA A 487 -6.70 3.50 15.99
N ILE A 488 -5.65 3.43 16.83
CA ILE A 488 -4.26 3.64 16.40
C ILE A 488 -3.63 2.27 16.13
N PRO A 489 -3.16 2.01 14.90
CA PRO A 489 -2.45 0.78 14.57
C PRO A 489 -1.22 0.58 15.47
N HIS A 490 -0.95 -0.67 15.85
CA HIS A 490 0.16 -1.01 16.75
C HIS A 490 1.53 -0.61 16.14
N TYR A 491 1.71 -0.68 14.83
CA TYR A 491 2.94 -0.22 14.17
C TYR A 491 3.14 1.30 14.21
N ASN A 492 2.19 2.09 14.72
CA ASN A 492 2.34 3.52 15.00
C ASN A 492 2.64 3.80 16.49
N PHE A 493 2.98 2.78 17.28
CA PHE A 493 3.46 2.93 18.63
C PHE A 493 4.97 2.67 18.68
N ASP A 494 5.76 3.67 18.27
CA ASP A 494 7.22 3.61 18.36
C ASP A 494 7.71 3.78 19.79
N THR A 495 8.70 2.97 20.18
CA THR A 495 9.48 3.15 21.41
C THR A 495 10.96 3.32 21.07
N ILE A 496 11.71 4.04 21.89
CA ILE A 496 13.12 4.39 21.61
C ILE A 496 14.02 3.79 22.69
N LEU A 497 14.77 2.76 22.32
CA LEU A 497 15.80 2.17 23.17
C LEU A 497 16.99 3.13 23.30
N GLY A 498 17.49 3.29 24.53
CA GLY A 498 18.55 4.23 24.89
C GLY A 498 18.03 5.44 25.67
N LEU A 499 16.74 5.75 25.61
CA LEU A 499 16.07 6.75 26.44
C LEU A 499 15.32 6.07 27.59
N ASN A 500 15.20 6.77 28.74
CA ASN A 500 14.30 6.37 29.82
C ASN A 500 13.20 7.41 29.97
N TYR A 501 11.92 6.98 30.03
CA TYR A 501 10.78 7.88 30.14
C TYR A 501 9.55 7.17 30.71
N ARG A 502 8.54 7.97 31.09
CA ARG A 502 7.22 7.48 31.45
C ARG A 502 6.17 8.09 30.55
N ILE A 503 5.08 7.36 30.36
CA ILE A 503 3.93 7.83 29.59
C ILE A 503 2.75 7.96 30.55
N ASP A 504 2.26 9.19 30.76
CA ASP A 504 1.02 9.46 31.48
C ASP A 504 -0.13 9.71 30.50
N PRO A 505 -0.98 8.73 30.19
CA PRO A 505 -2.09 8.89 29.28
C PRO A 505 -3.12 9.94 29.70
N GLN A 506 -3.21 10.24 31.00
CA GLN A 506 -4.18 11.20 31.56
C GLN A 506 -3.78 12.65 31.27
N GLN A 507 -2.53 12.91 30.91
CA GLN A 507 -2.10 14.24 30.50
C GLN A 507 -2.65 14.59 29.12
N PRO A 508 -2.83 15.87 28.83
CA PRO A 508 -3.13 16.33 27.48
C PRO A 508 -2.06 15.86 26.48
N VAL A 509 -2.48 15.59 25.25
CA VAL A 509 -1.56 15.33 24.12
C VAL A 509 -0.52 16.45 24.04
N GLY A 510 0.75 16.10 23.87
CA GLY A 510 1.90 17.01 23.93
C GLY A 510 2.48 17.20 25.35
N LYS A 511 1.95 16.50 26.38
CA LYS A 511 2.45 16.51 27.77
C LYS A 511 2.41 15.13 28.41
N ARG A 512 2.32 14.07 27.65
CA ARG A 512 2.23 12.69 28.13
C ARG A 512 3.56 12.08 28.50
N ILE A 513 4.63 12.56 27.87
CA ILE A 513 6.00 12.07 28.12
C ILE A 513 6.56 12.75 29.35
N GLN A 514 6.87 11.93 30.38
CA GLN A 514 7.35 12.37 31.68
C GLN A 514 8.76 11.81 31.95
N ASN A 515 9.56 12.56 32.71
CA ASN A 515 10.86 12.13 33.24
C ASN A 515 11.84 11.62 32.14
N LEU A 516 11.79 12.21 30.94
CA LEU A 516 12.66 11.81 29.83
C LEU A 516 14.13 12.07 30.16
N SER A 517 14.94 11.01 30.04
CA SER A 517 16.37 11.06 30.36
C SER A 517 17.20 10.17 29.44
N PHE A 518 18.47 10.52 29.26
CA PHE A 518 19.49 9.75 28.60
C PHE A 518 20.65 9.49 29.58
N GLN A 519 21.04 8.23 29.78
CA GLN A 519 22.08 7.82 30.74
C GLN A 519 21.86 8.42 32.16
N GLY A 520 20.61 8.50 32.62
CA GLY A 520 20.23 9.02 33.93
C GLY A 520 20.25 10.55 34.05
N GLN A 521 20.50 11.28 32.98
CA GLN A 521 20.48 12.74 32.97
C GLN A 521 19.30 13.26 32.12
N SER A 522 18.63 14.31 32.62
CA SER A 522 17.58 14.99 31.85
C SER A 522 18.16 15.56 30.56
N LEU A 523 17.39 15.47 29.46
CA LEU A 523 17.83 15.96 28.16
C LEU A 523 17.91 17.50 28.15
N ARG A 524 18.94 18.04 27.48
CA ARG A 524 19.00 19.47 27.12
C ARG A 524 18.25 19.66 25.81
N ASN A 525 17.53 20.75 25.65
CA ASN A 525 16.66 21.01 24.49
C ASN A 525 17.39 20.97 23.14
N ASP A 526 18.68 21.29 23.13
CA ASP A 526 19.55 21.36 21.94
C ASP A 526 20.44 20.12 21.74
N GLN A 527 20.31 19.11 22.59
CA GLN A 527 21.12 17.90 22.47
C GLN A 527 20.69 17.12 21.22
N GLU A 528 21.68 16.69 20.42
CA GLU A 528 21.46 15.95 19.19
C GLU A 528 21.73 14.45 19.38
N PHE A 529 20.99 13.64 18.64
CA PHE A 529 21.08 12.19 18.64
C PHE A 529 21.02 11.65 17.20
N LEU A 530 21.63 10.50 16.99
CA LEU A 530 21.39 9.65 15.83
C LEU A 530 20.36 8.60 16.23
N VAL A 531 19.34 8.42 15.40
CA VAL A 531 18.28 7.43 15.67
C VAL A 531 18.19 6.46 14.50
N LEU A 532 18.36 5.19 14.82
CA LEU A 532 18.13 4.09 13.88
C LEU A 532 16.63 3.81 13.80
N VAL A 533 16.12 3.73 12.59
CA VAL A 533 14.69 3.55 12.32
C VAL A 533 14.50 2.95 10.92
N ASN A 534 13.38 2.32 10.66
CA ASN A 534 13.12 1.78 9.33
C ASN A 534 12.90 2.89 8.27
N SER A 535 13.17 2.58 7.00
CA SER A 535 13.09 3.53 5.87
C SER A 535 11.67 4.11 5.69
N TYR A 536 10.62 3.32 5.91
CA TYR A 536 9.24 3.81 5.89
C TYR A 536 9.02 4.94 6.90
N ARG A 537 9.45 4.75 8.14
CA ARG A 537 9.33 5.76 9.20
C ARG A 537 10.24 6.97 8.95
N ALA A 538 11.49 6.72 8.54
CA ALA A 538 12.47 7.78 8.25
C ALA A 538 12.01 8.75 7.16
N SER A 539 11.24 8.26 6.18
CA SER A 539 10.70 9.05 5.07
C SER A 539 9.34 9.71 5.36
N GLY A 540 8.79 9.56 6.58
CA GLY A 540 7.55 10.23 7.01
C GLY A 540 6.35 9.30 7.20
N GLY A 541 6.52 8.01 6.98
CA GLY A 541 5.45 7.02 7.14
C GLY A 541 4.80 7.04 8.53
N GLY A 542 3.47 6.95 8.58
CA GLY A 542 2.68 7.05 9.80
C GLY A 542 2.57 8.47 10.36
N ASN A 543 2.99 9.49 9.60
CA ASN A 543 2.89 10.92 9.96
C ASN A 543 3.53 11.27 11.30
N MET A 544 4.64 10.63 11.67
CA MET A 544 5.39 10.98 12.86
C MET A 544 6.12 12.32 12.67
N PRO A 545 6.03 13.25 13.65
CA PRO A 545 6.61 14.58 13.50
C PRO A 545 8.14 14.50 13.32
N HIS A 546 8.67 15.42 12.51
CA HIS A 546 10.10 15.58 12.21
C HIS A 546 10.78 14.41 11.48
N LEU A 547 10.03 13.38 11.11
CA LEU A 547 10.55 12.29 10.29
C LEU A 547 10.23 12.56 8.82
N HIS A 548 11.25 12.84 8.05
CA HIS A 548 11.20 13.07 6.61
C HIS A 548 12.62 12.96 6.01
N ALA A 549 12.71 12.77 4.72
CA ALA A 549 13.96 12.53 4.00
C ALA A 549 15.09 13.53 4.33
N GLY A 550 14.76 14.79 4.67
CA GLY A 550 15.76 15.82 5.03
C GLY A 550 16.52 15.57 6.34
N HIS A 551 16.06 14.66 7.20
CA HIS A 551 16.74 14.27 8.43
C HIS A 551 17.58 12.99 8.31
N ILE A 552 17.44 12.25 7.20
CA ILE A 552 18.21 11.03 6.95
C ILE A 552 19.66 11.41 6.66
N ILE A 553 20.59 10.85 7.42
CA ILE A 553 22.02 11.04 7.24
C ILE A 553 22.74 9.82 6.67
N LEU A 554 22.11 8.64 6.79
CA LEU A 554 22.65 7.39 6.28
C LEU A 554 21.54 6.39 6.03
N GLN A 555 21.60 5.71 4.89
CA GLN A 555 20.67 4.63 4.52
C GLN A 555 21.45 3.32 4.39
N SER A 556 20.93 2.25 4.94
CA SER A 556 21.49 0.91 4.78
C SER A 556 21.08 0.32 3.43
N PRO A 557 21.97 -0.41 2.76
CA PRO A 557 21.58 -1.23 1.60
C PRO A 557 20.81 -2.50 1.99
N ASP A 558 20.82 -2.87 3.28
CA ASP A 558 20.30 -4.15 3.76
C ASP A 558 18.92 -3.98 4.41
N GLN A 559 18.05 -4.96 4.25
CA GLN A 559 16.69 -4.96 4.79
C GLN A 559 16.65 -5.47 6.23
N LEU A 560 15.71 -4.96 7.01
CA LEU A 560 15.56 -5.32 8.43
C LEU A 560 15.33 -6.83 8.67
N PRO A 561 14.53 -7.58 7.91
CA PRO A 561 14.43 -9.03 8.09
C PRO A 561 15.79 -9.75 7.99
N ASP A 562 16.65 -9.34 7.05
CA ASP A 562 18.00 -9.88 6.93
C ASP A 562 18.90 -9.48 8.10
N ILE A 563 18.80 -8.23 8.53
CA ILE A 563 19.52 -7.71 9.70
C ILE A 563 19.15 -8.52 10.96
N LEU A 564 17.87 -8.80 11.18
CA LEU A 564 17.39 -9.63 12.31
C LEU A 564 17.94 -11.05 12.23
N ARG A 565 17.93 -11.66 11.05
CA ARG A 565 18.49 -12.98 10.80
C ARG A 565 19.99 -13.01 11.10
N TRP A 566 20.76 -12.03 10.59
CA TRP A 566 22.21 -11.94 10.84
C TRP A 566 22.53 -11.69 12.31
N TYR A 567 21.74 -10.83 12.97
CA TYR A 567 21.88 -10.59 14.40
C TYR A 567 21.67 -11.87 15.20
N LEU A 568 20.61 -12.63 14.91
CA LEU A 568 20.35 -13.90 15.58
C LEU A 568 21.45 -14.92 15.33
N THR A 569 21.98 -15.00 14.11
CA THR A 569 23.10 -15.92 13.76
C THR A 569 24.45 -15.45 14.28
N SER A 570 24.59 -14.23 14.78
CA SER A 570 25.84 -13.75 15.38
C SER A 570 26.12 -14.32 16.77
N PHE A 571 25.10 -14.93 17.39
CA PHE A 571 25.26 -15.64 18.66
C PHE A 571 25.72 -17.06 18.43
N ASP A 572 26.47 -17.62 19.38
CA ASP A 572 26.88 -19.03 19.37
C ASP A 572 25.67 -19.98 19.54
N ALA A 573 25.93 -21.27 19.67
CA ALA A 573 24.90 -22.29 19.83
C ALA A 573 24.03 -22.11 21.10
N SER A 574 24.42 -21.25 22.07
CA SER A 574 23.61 -20.94 23.23
C SER A 574 22.47 -19.98 22.89
N GLY A 575 22.62 -19.20 21.81
CA GLY A 575 21.59 -18.31 21.27
C GLY A 575 21.49 -16.94 21.94
N TYR A 576 20.51 -16.14 21.50
CA TYR A 576 20.25 -14.78 21.95
C TYR A 576 19.90 -14.73 23.45
N PRO A 577 20.71 -14.06 24.30
CA PRO A 577 20.61 -14.17 25.76
C PRO A 577 19.92 -12.98 26.44
N HIS A 578 19.66 -11.86 25.74
CA HIS A 578 19.33 -10.58 26.36
C HIS A 578 17.94 -10.56 26.99
N GLN A 579 17.84 -10.05 28.20
CA GLN A 579 16.60 -9.75 28.89
C GLN A 579 16.06 -8.37 28.49
N VAL A 580 14.80 -8.11 28.83
CA VAL A 580 14.12 -6.83 28.54
C VAL A 580 14.65 -5.72 29.46
N ASP A 581 15.03 -4.59 28.86
CA ASP A 581 15.32 -3.36 29.58
C ASP A 581 14.02 -2.58 29.83
N LEU A 582 13.75 -2.24 31.09
CA LEU A 582 12.57 -1.48 31.48
C LEU A 582 12.82 0.03 31.28
N HIS A 583 12.99 0.46 30.03
CA HIS A 583 13.37 1.82 29.67
C HIS A 583 12.17 2.78 29.54
N TRP A 584 10.94 2.27 29.51
CA TRP A 584 9.74 3.07 29.58
C TRP A 584 8.65 2.37 30.39
N SER A 585 7.66 3.13 30.87
CA SER A 585 6.50 2.56 31.58
C SER A 585 5.28 3.47 31.44
N LEU A 586 4.08 2.89 31.50
CA LEU A 586 2.87 3.64 31.79
C LEU A 586 2.87 4.08 33.26
N CYS A 587 2.41 5.27 33.53
CA CYS A 587 2.23 5.77 34.89
C CYS A 587 0.89 6.53 35.02
N HIS A 588 0.41 6.74 36.25
CA HIS A 588 -0.85 7.42 36.53
C HIS A 588 -0.62 8.42 37.67
N GLN A 589 -0.88 9.70 37.41
CA GLN A 589 -0.87 10.82 38.37
C GLN A 589 0.20 10.76 39.49
N SER A 590 -0.04 9.98 40.56
CA SER A 590 0.85 9.92 41.72
C SER A 590 2.13 9.11 41.49
N ASP A 591 2.14 8.26 40.48
CA ASP A 591 3.25 7.34 40.22
C ASP A 591 4.18 7.85 39.08
N CYS A 592 3.80 8.95 38.46
CA CYS A 592 4.63 9.66 37.47
C CYS A 592 5.52 10.69 38.18
#